data_bce95427c35d7467e1d3b6e4bff17e1d
#
_entry.id   bce95427c35d7467e1d3b6e4bff17e1d
#
_cell.length_a   1.000
_cell.length_b   1.000
_cell.length_c   1.000
_cell.angle_alpha   90.00
_cell.angle_beta   90.00
_cell.angle_gamma   90.00
#
_symmetry.space_group_name_H-M   'P 1'
#
loop_
_entity.id
_entity.type
_entity.pdbx_description
1 polymer ?
#
loop_
_entity_poly.entity_id
_entity_poly.type
_entity_poly.pdbx_seq_one_letter_code
_entity_poly.pdbx_strand_id
1 'polypeptide(L)'
;GVVCGIVDNGFDFGHANFLDAEGRPRIKYYESVGTNSNATSADDYFTIKPYNTPEAIQKLTTDNTGSYHGTHTMGIMAGGYRGNTKASILNEETDKFSTTISESTPNPYYGMAYDADIIAGSAVNMSNLEIAQAVYDLALYEEYSKQPQVINLSLGSNSGPHDGTSAECQVFDLLAQQYGSKIVVASGNEGDMKLAIHKQITADDTEMKSFVTGAALEDKDGSYYMRYGGIEIYSNDNKPFKKLDIIVYNTARNRVSRTFSLTPTETNKGSGTYYCSAAYVDYVGGTMDLTFGKYFDGWVGFGWSIDENSNRAYALIDIATMDIESNNVDNQYIIGFKVTGEEGQRFDAYASGDAIYGIDSYNVEGWDDGTCNGTISDMATGKHTLCVGSYTEVNGWSQLDGYSYSQLQEDGTPVLEKGKVSSFTSFGTLADGRNLPHVLGPGAYVISSMNRHYLEAAGYTDSEDILT
;
A
#
# COMPACT_ATOMS: atom_id res chain seq x y z
N GLY A 1 -11.95 30.23 4.25
CA GLY A 1 -11.59 28.94 4.81
C GLY A 1 -10.83 28.09 3.80
N VAL A 2 -10.40 26.94 4.24
CA VAL A 2 -9.78 25.89 3.43
C VAL A 2 -10.57 24.61 3.69
N VAL A 3 -10.73 23.77 2.68
CA VAL A 3 -11.33 22.44 2.80
C VAL A 3 -10.22 21.40 2.84
N CYS A 4 -10.28 20.53 3.84
CA CYS A 4 -9.44 19.34 3.96
C CYS A 4 -10.20 18.12 3.48
N GLY A 5 -9.81 17.57 2.33
CA GLY A 5 -10.31 16.31 1.78
C GLY A 5 -9.43 15.14 2.21
N ILE A 6 -10.03 13.98 2.42
CA ILE A 6 -9.33 12.75 2.72
C ILE A 6 -10.02 11.56 2.07
N VAL A 7 -9.25 10.71 1.39
CA VAL A 7 -9.73 9.39 0.93
C VAL A 7 -9.02 8.31 1.75
N ASP A 8 -9.81 7.52 2.48
CA ASP A 8 -9.32 6.53 3.42
C ASP A 8 -10.48 5.60 3.82
N ASN A 9 -10.35 4.81 4.88
CA ASN A 9 -11.44 4.10 5.53
C ASN A 9 -11.26 4.02 7.07
N GLY A 10 -12.33 3.66 7.78
CA GLY A 10 -12.31 3.57 9.25
C GLY A 10 -12.51 4.93 9.93
N PHE A 11 -13.43 5.73 9.40
CA PHE A 11 -13.82 7.03 10.00
C PHE A 11 -14.79 6.85 11.16
N ASP A 12 -14.52 7.51 12.30
CA ASP A 12 -15.48 7.76 13.38
C ASP A 12 -16.08 9.16 13.18
N PHE A 13 -17.27 9.22 12.59
CA PHE A 13 -17.93 10.50 12.24
C PHE A 13 -18.40 11.29 13.46
N GLY A 14 -18.53 10.64 14.62
CA GLY A 14 -18.92 11.26 15.89
C GLY A 14 -17.75 11.62 16.81
N HIS A 15 -16.50 11.43 16.37
CA HIS A 15 -15.33 11.67 17.19
C HIS A 15 -15.20 13.16 17.57
N ALA A 16 -14.91 13.45 18.85
CA ALA A 16 -14.83 14.80 19.39
C ALA A 16 -13.85 15.71 18.62
N ASN A 17 -12.80 15.14 18.05
CA ASN A 17 -11.79 15.87 17.28
C ASN A 17 -12.33 16.46 15.96
N PHE A 18 -13.50 16.00 15.50
CA PHE A 18 -14.13 16.47 14.27
C PHE A 18 -15.37 17.36 14.52
N LEU A 19 -15.51 17.83 15.75
CA LEU A 19 -16.50 18.81 16.12
C LEU A 19 -15.86 20.20 16.29
N ASP A 20 -16.66 21.25 16.09
CA ASP A 20 -16.25 22.62 16.41
C ASP A 20 -16.41 22.92 17.91
N ALA A 21 -16.08 24.16 18.33
CA ALA A 21 -16.16 24.56 19.72
C ALA A 21 -17.60 24.54 20.29
N GLU A 22 -18.61 24.60 19.44
CA GLU A 22 -20.02 24.50 19.77
C GLU A 22 -20.59 23.09 19.69
N GLY A 23 -19.71 22.08 19.40
CA GLY A 23 -20.09 20.67 19.27
C GLY A 23 -20.76 20.33 17.94
N ARG A 24 -20.66 21.18 16.92
CA ARG A 24 -21.23 20.93 15.59
C ARG A 24 -20.23 20.20 14.72
N PRO A 25 -20.69 19.28 13.81
CA PRO A 25 -19.81 18.54 12.92
C PRO A 25 -19.05 19.45 11.95
N ARG A 26 -17.76 19.21 11.81
CA ARG A 26 -16.89 19.84 10.82
C ARG A 26 -16.79 19.05 9.53
N ILE A 27 -17.23 17.79 9.52
CA ILE A 27 -17.35 16.98 8.30
C ILE A 27 -18.59 17.44 7.54
N LYS A 28 -18.39 18.07 6.39
CA LYS A 28 -19.45 18.69 5.59
C LYS A 28 -19.98 17.82 4.47
N TYR A 29 -19.15 16.90 4.00
CA TYR A 29 -19.46 15.96 2.94
C TYR A 29 -18.79 14.63 3.25
N TYR A 30 -19.47 13.54 2.96
CA TYR A 30 -18.93 12.19 2.98
C TYR A 30 -19.56 11.39 1.86
N GLU A 31 -18.77 10.49 1.27
CA GLU A 31 -19.26 9.49 0.35
C GLU A 31 -18.60 8.13 0.57
N SER A 32 -19.34 7.09 0.24
CA SER A 32 -18.83 5.72 0.17
C SER A 32 -18.85 5.28 -1.29
N VAL A 33 -17.69 4.91 -1.81
CA VAL A 33 -17.49 4.43 -3.18
C VAL A 33 -17.19 2.95 -3.14
N GLY A 34 -18.04 2.15 -3.78
CA GLY A 34 -17.83 0.73 -3.97
C GLY A 34 -17.98 0.35 -5.43
N THR A 35 -17.51 -0.83 -5.81
CA THR A 35 -17.69 -1.40 -7.14
C THR A 35 -18.90 -2.34 -7.19
N ASN A 36 -19.56 -2.37 -8.34
CA ASN A 36 -20.69 -3.26 -8.63
C ASN A 36 -20.20 -4.42 -9.50
N SER A 37 -20.02 -5.59 -8.91
CA SER A 37 -19.57 -6.79 -9.62
C SER A 37 -20.55 -7.29 -10.70
N ASN A 38 -21.79 -6.79 -10.71
CA ASN A 38 -22.80 -7.11 -11.71
C ASN A 38 -23.01 -5.98 -12.74
N ALA A 39 -22.12 -5.01 -12.79
CA ALA A 39 -22.20 -3.91 -13.74
C ALA A 39 -22.24 -4.41 -15.17
N THR A 40 -23.14 -3.85 -15.98
CA THR A 40 -23.28 -4.16 -17.40
C THR A 40 -22.79 -3.02 -18.30
N SER A 41 -22.48 -1.88 -17.70
CA SER A 41 -21.95 -0.68 -18.35
C SER A 41 -20.99 0.07 -17.43
N ALA A 42 -20.22 1.00 -17.98
CA ALA A 42 -19.35 1.86 -17.18
C ALA A 42 -20.14 2.74 -16.20
N ASP A 43 -21.34 3.17 -16.58
CA ASP A 43 -22.22 4.02 -15.75
C ASP A 43 -22.73 3.29 -14.49
N ASP A 44 -22.79 1.96 -14.54
CA ASP A 44 -23.26 1.12 -13.43
C ASP A 44 -22.09 0.53 -12.60
N TYR A 45 -20.84 0.85 -12.96
CA TYR A 45 -19.66 0.20 -12.38
C TYR A 45 -19.44 0.58 -10.91
N PHE A 46 -19.72 1.83 -10.56
CA PHE A 46 -19.59 2.32 -9.20
C PHE A 46 -20.93 2.35 -8.46
N THR A 47 -20.88 2.02 -7.17
CA THR A 47 -21.97 2.27 -6.22
C THR A 47 -21.53 3.43 -5.31
N ILE A 48 -22.01 4.65 -5.61
CA ILE A 48 -21.65 5.87 -4.85
C ILE A 48 -22.82 6.24 -3.94
N LYS A 49 -22.53 6.43 -2.66
CA LYS A 49 -23.50 6.87 -1.64
C LYS A 49 -23.04 8.18 -1.02
N PRO A 50 -23.51 9.34 -1.52
CA PRO A 50 -23.14 10.64 -0.97
C PRO A 50 -24.01 11.02 0.24
N TYR A 51 -23.40 11.71 1.19
CA TYR A 51 -24.02 12.30 2.38
C TYR A 51 -23.61 13.77 2.44
N ASN A 52 -24.57 14.66 2.20
CA ASN A 52 -24.34 16.07 1.95
C ASN A 52 -24.68 16.97 3.16
N THR A 53 -25.06 16.38 4.28
CA THR A 53 -25.35 17.14 5.51
C THR A 53 -24.64 16.53 6.71
N PRO A 54 -24.12 17.37 7.63
CA PRO A 54 -23.47 16.90 8.83
C PRO A 54 -24.34 15.96 9.67
N GLU A 55 -25.65 16.20 9.74
CA GLU A 55 -26.61 15.38 10.48
C GLU A 55 -26.80 13.99 9.86
N ALA A 56 -26.73 13.87 8.53
CA ALA A 56 -26.78 12.59 7.85
C ALA A 56 -25.49 11.80 8.07
N ILE A 57 -24.34 12.48 8.04
CA ILE A 57 -23.01 11.88 8.26
C ILE A 57 -22.90 11.35 9.69
N GLN A 58 -23.27 12.13 10.70
CA GLN A 58 -23.22 11.70 12.10
C GLN A 58 -24.05 10.45 12.40
N LYS A 59 -25.14 10.22 11.65
CA LYS A 59 -25.98 9.02 11.81
C LYS A 59 -25.30 7.72 11.33
N LEU A 60 -24.23 7.84 10.55
CA LEU A 60 -23.49 6.66 10.06
C LEU A 60 -22.64 6.02 11.16
N THR A 61 -22.25 6.77 12.18
CA THR A 61 -21.30 6.40 13.23
C THR A 61 -19.91 6.10 12.69
N THR A 62 -19.74 5.06 11.89
CA THR A 62 -18.50 4.69 11.18
C THR A 62 -18.83 4.10 9.80
N ASP A 63 -17.89 4.15 8.89
CA ASP A 63 -17.94 3.48 7.59
C ASP A 63 -17.38 2.05 7.63
N ASN A 64 -16.41 1.81 8.54
CA ASN A 64 -15.72 0.51 8.64
C ASN A 64 -15.28 0.23 10.09
N THR A 65 -15.81 -0.82 10.68
CA THR A 65 -15.42 -1.29 12.02
C THR A 65 -14.16 -2.15 12.01
N GLY A 66 -13.63 -2.53 10.85
CA GLY A 66 -12.39 -3.27 10.69
C GLY A 66 -11.15 -2.37 10.55
N SER A 67 -11.33 -1.05 10.58
CA SER A 67 -10.23 -0.08 10.42
C SER A 67 -10.39 1.13 11.35
N TYR A 68 -9.28 1.74 11.68
CA TYR A 68 -9.20 3.02 12.41
C TYR A 68 -8.39 4.07 11.63
N HIS A 69 -7.77 3.68 10.53
CA HIS A 69 -6.76 4.45 9.84
C HIS A 69 -7.27 5.82 9.37
N GLY A 70 -8.46 5.89 8.77
CA GLY A 70 -9.06 7.16 8.34
C GLY A 70 -9.34 8.15 9.49
N THR A 71 -9.73 7.65 10.68
CA THR A 71 -9.90 8.49 11.88
C THR A 71 -8.54 9.05 12.33
N HIS A 72 -7.51 8.23 12.32
CA HIS A 72 -6.16 8.62 12.73
C HIS A 72 -5.59 9.70 11.81
N THR A 73 -5.61 9.47 10.50
CA THR A 73 -5.08 10.40 9.48
C THR A 73 -5.89 11.69 9.41
N MET A 74 -7.22 11.62 9.52
CA MET A 74 -8.08 12.80 9.60
C MET A 74 -7.77 13.64 10.85
N GLY A 75 -7.48 12.99 11.99
CA GLY A 75 -7.06 13.65 13.22
C GLY A 75 -5.76 14.43 13.06
N ILE A 76 -4.75 13.84 12.41
CA ILE A 76 -3.48 14.52 12.11
C ILE A 76 -3.69 15.72 11.19
N MET A 77 -4.52 15.56 10.15
CA MET A 77 -4.76 16.60 9.17
C MET A 77 -5.57 17.75 9.75
N ALA A 78 -6.71 17.45 10.39
CA ALA A 78 -7.73 18.45 10.70
C ALA A 78 -8.39 18.30 12.07
N GLY A 79 -7.85 17.49 12.99
CA GLY A 79 -8.39 17.39 14.36
C GLY A 79 -8.46 18.74 15.07
N GLY A 80 -9.60 19.08 15.69
CA GLY A 80 -9.84 20.41 16.26
C GLY A 80 -10.09 20.44 17.76
N TYR A 81 -10.12 19.29 18.44
CA TYR A 81 -10.41 19.24 19.86
C TYR A 81 -9.29 19.82 20.70
N ARG A 82 -9.64 20.81 21.54
CA ARG A 82 -8.71 21.51 22.44
C ARG A 82 -9.14 21.44 23.92
N GLY A 83 -10.06 20.52 24.22
CA GLY A 83 -10.46 20.26 25.61
C GLY A 83 -9.40 19.51 26.40
N ASN A 84 -9.76 18.99 27.54
CA ASN A 84 -8.87 18.20 28.38
C ASN A 84 -8.56 16.85 27.72
N THR A 85 -7.31 16.40 27.85
CA THR A 85 -6.86 15.13 27.30
C THR A 85 -7.56 13.97 28.00
N LYS A 86 -8.13 13.09 27.19
CA LYS A 86 -8.59 11.76 27.61
C LYS A 86 -7.72 10.73 26.91
N ALA A 87 -7.18 9.78 27.62
CA ALA A 87 -6.39 8.70 27.05
C ALA A 87 -6.94 7.37 27.51
N SER A 88 -6.95 6.39 26.64
CA SER A 88 -7.17 4.99 26.99
C SER A 88 -5.83 4.29 27.06
N ILE A 89 -5.61 3.58 28.15
CA ILE A 89 -4.37 2.90 28.46
C ILE A 89 -4.66 1.42 28.48
N LEU A 90 -3.96 0.65 27.64
CA LEU A 90 -4.02 -0.81 27.66
C LEU A 90 -3.34 -1.33 28.94
N ASN A 91 -4.08 -2.06 29.74
CA ASN A 91 -3.50 -2.82 30.84
C ASN A 91 -3.06 -4.20 30.30
N GLU A 92 -1.76 -4.41 30.17
CA GLU A 92 -1.18 -5.61 29.58
C GLU A 92 -1.49 -6.89 30.39
N GLU A 93 -1.75 -6.80 31.71
CA GLU A 93 -2.09 -7.95 32.54
C GLU A 93 -3.54 -8.43 32.31
N THR A 94 -4.44 -7.52 31.98
CA THR A 94 -5.87 -7.80 31.85
C THR A 94 -6.37 -7.74 30.42
N ASP A 95 -5.53 -7.30 29.49
CA ASP A 95 -5.85 -7.02 28.08
C ASP A 95 -7.08 -6.10 27.93
N LYS A 96 -7.18 -5.13 28.83
CA LYS A 96 -8.28 -4.16 28.87
C LYS A 96 -7.76 -2.75 28.84
N PHE A 97 -8.46 -1.88 28.12
CA PHE A 97 -8.22 -0.45 28.21
C PHE A 97 -8.87 0.13 29.47
N SER A 98 -8.13 1.03 30.12
CA SER A 98 -8.67 1.93 31.14
C SER A 98 -8.63 3.37 30.65
N THR A 99 -9.69 4.13 30.86
CA THR A 99 -9.71 5.55 30.45
C THR A 99 -9.21 6.41 31.62
N THR A 100 -8.20 7.21 31.34
CA THR A 100 -7.69 8.23 32.28
C THR A 100 -7.98 9.62 31.70
N ILE A 101 -8.62 10.47 32.49
CA ILE A 101 -8.87 11.86 32.12
C ILE A 101 -7.87 12.73 32.88
N SER A 102 -7.08 13.53 32.15
CA SER A 102 -6.29 14.58 32.74
C SER A 102 -7.12 15.85 32.80
N GLU A 103 -7.65 16.22 33.96
CA GLU A 103 -8.46 17.42 34.15
C GLU A 103 -7.66 18.72 33.98
N SER A 104 -6.35 18.66 33.94
CA SER A 104 -5.46 19.83 33.94
C SER A 104 -4.59 20.00 32.69
N THR A 105 -4.60 19.04 31.75
CA THR A 105 -3.74 19.11 30.57
C THR A 105 -4.59 19.26 29.31
N PRO A 106 -4.52 20.39 28.59
CA PRO A 106 -5.16 20.54 27.30
C PRO A 106 -4.62 19.48 26.32
N ASN A 107 -5.51 19.00 25.44
CA ASN A 107 -5.10 18.06 24.40
C ASN A 107 -4.02 18.68 23.50
N PRO A 108 -2.79 18.13 23.45
CA PRO A 108 -1.75 18.60 22.55
C PRO A 108 -1.85 17.99 21.14
N TYR A 109 -2.71 16.97 20.96
CA TYR A 109 -2.82 16.17 19.73
C TYR A 109 -3.96 16.67 18.84
N TYR A 110 -3.82 17.90 18.33
CA TYR A 110 -4.73 18.47 17.34
C TYR A 110 -4.06 18.57 15.97
N GLY A 111 -4.88 18.57 14.91
CA GLY A 111 -4.42 18.58 13.55
C GLY A 111 -3.84 19.90 13.10
N MET A 112 -3.12 19.87 12.00
CA MET A 112 -2.47 21.05 11.41
C MET A 112 -3.49 22.09 10.93
N ALA A 113 -4.65 21.64 10.42
CA ALA A 113 -5.74 22.48 9.92
C ALA A 113 -6.98 22.39 10.83
N TYR A 114 -6.80 22.61 12.12
CA TYR A 114 -7.80 22.37 13.17
C TYR A 114 -9.12 23.16 13.07
N ASP A 115 -9.18 24.20 12.26
CA ASP A 115 -10.40 25.00 12.00
C ASP A 115 -10.92 24.82 10.56
N ALA A 116 -10.33 23.93 9.75
CA ALA A 116 -10.78 23.71 8.39
C ALA A 116 -12.08 22.90 8.33
N ASP A 117 -12.88 23.10 7.30
CA ASP A 117 -13.95 22.18 6.93
C ASP A 117 -13.36 20.86 6.41
N ILE A 118 -14.02 19.75 6.70
CA ILE A 118 -13.56 18.40 6.34
C ILE A 118 -14.53 17.80 5.34
N ILE A 119 -14.00 17.14 4.32
CA ILE A 119 -14.74 16.25 3.42
C ILE A 119 -14.03 14.91 3.34
N ALA A 120 -14.77 13.82 3.25
CA ALA A 120 -14.19 12.49 3.25
C ALA A 120 -14.81 11.57 2.19
N GLY A 121 -14.01 10.67 1.65
CA GLY A 121 -14.43 9.59 0.77
C GLY A 121 -13.88 8.25 1.27
N SER A 122 -14.74 7.23 1.33
CA SER A 122 -14.31 5.86 1.61
C SER A 122 -14.30 5.04 0.34
N ALA A 123 -13.17 4.39 0.04
CA ALA A 123 -13.10 3.32 -0.95
C ALA A 123 -13.40 1.98 -0.26
N VAL A 124 -14.54 1.36 -0.57
CA VAL A 124 -15.05 0.20 0.18
C VAL A 124 -14.10 -1.00 0.14
N ASN A 125 -13.54 -1.28 -1.04
CA ASN A 125 -12.60 -2.38 -1.26
C ASN A 125 -11.14 -1.89 -1.35
N MET A 126 -10.89 -0.61 -1.16
CA MET A 126 -9.57 0.04 -1.32
C MET A 126 -8.90 -0.24 -2.67
N SER A 127 -9.70 -0.45 -3.72
CA SER A 127 -9.19 -0.61 -5.07
C SER A 127 -8.77 0.73 -5.67
N ASN A 128 -7.77 0.70 -6.57
CA ASN A 128 -7.27 1.91 -7.24
C ASN A 128 -8.40 2.70 -7.95
N LEU A 129 -9.37 1.97 -8.53
CA LEU A 129 -10.51 2.60 -9.22
C LEU A 129 -11.48 3.29 -8.24
N GLU A 130 -11.77 2.67 -7.09
CA GLU A 130 -12.62 3.30 -6.05
C GLU A 130 -11.94 4.52 -5.45
N ILE A 131 -10.63 4.44 -5.20
CA ILE A 131 -9.81 5.57 -4.72
C ILE A 131 -9.83 6.71 -5.74
N ALA A 132 -9.60 6.42 -7.02
CA ALA A 132 -9.60 7.43 -8.07
C ALA A 132 -10.97 8.10 -8.23
N GLN A 133 -12.07 7.33 -8.11
CA GLN A 133 -13.43 7.87 -8.13
C GLN A 133 -13.69 8.76 -6.92
N ALA A 134 -13.31 8.33 -5.71
CA ALA A 134 -13.48 9.15 -4.51
C ALA A 134 -12.68 10.47 -4.60
N VAL A 135 -11.45 10.42 -5.09
CA VAL A 135 -10.64 11.64 -5.32
C VAL A 135 -11.32 12.57 -6.34
N TYR A 136 -11.88 12.00 -7.42
CA TYR A 136 -12.62 12.76 -8.42
C TYR A 136 -13.82 13.50 -7.80
N ASP A 137 -14.66 12.79 -7.05
CA ASP A 137 -15.85 13.38 -6.45
C ASP A 137 -15.51 14.42 -5.38
N LEU A 138 -14.48 14.17 -4.56
CA LEU A 138 -13.98 15.17 -3.62
C LEU A 138 -13.41 16.41 -4.33
N ALA A 139 -12.70 16.25 -5.46
CA ALA A 139 -12.19 17.38 -6.22
C ALA A 139 -13.31 18.26 -6.77
N LEU A 140 -14.43 17.67 -7.18
CA LEU A 140 -15.61 18.41 -7.63
C LEU A 140 -16.24 19.27 -6.52
N TYR A 141 -16.03 18.94 -5.23
CA TYR A 141 -16.55 19.71 -4.12
C TYR A 141 -15.99 21.15 -4.10
N GLU A 142 -14.82 21.41 -4.68
CA GLU A 142 -14.27 22.76 -4.83
C GLU A 142 -15.18 23.68 -5.66
N GLU A 143 -15.80 23.15 -6.71
CA GLU A 143 -16.76 23.91 -7.53
C GLU A 143 -17.99 24.33 -6.72
N TYR A 144 -18.38 23.51 -5.75
CA TYR A 144 -19.51 23.78 -4.87
C TYR A 144 -19.14 24.73 -3.74
N SER A 145 -18.05 24.45 -3.03
CA SER A 145 -17.62 25.22 -1.86
C SER A 145 -16.99 26.57 -2.22
N LYS A 146 -16.37 26.67 -3.41
CA LYS A 146 -15.55 27.82 -3.84
C LYS A 146 -14.40 28.16 -2.90
N GLN A 147 -13.88 27.14 -2.18
CA GLN A 147 -12.77 27.27 -1.25
C GLN A 147 -11.56 26.48 -1.76
N PRO A 148 -10.33 26.95 -1.50
CA PRO A 148 -9.13 26.17 -1.76
C PRO A 148 -9.18 24.81 -1.06
N GLN A 149 -8.75 23.77 -1.74
CA GLN A 149 -8.86 22.40 -1.27
C GLN A 149 -7.52 21.67 -1.29
N VAL A 150 -7.30 20.85 -0.26
CA VAL A 150 -6.19 19.89 -0.18
C VAL A 150 -6.79 18.51 0.07
N ILE A 151 -6.45 17.54 -0.77
CA ILE A 151 -6.89 16.14 -0.65
C ILE A 151 -5.70 15.30 -0.21
N ASN A 152 -5.83 14.61 0.91
CA ASN A 152 -4.82 13.71 1.46
C ASN A 152 -5.12 12.26 1.09
N LEU A 153 -4.09 11.55 0.63
CA LEU A 153 -4.07 10.12 0.35
C LEU A 153 -2.94 9.48 1.17
N SER A 154 -3.28 9.03 2.39
CA SER A 154 -2.36 8.25 3.23
C SER A 154 -2.47 6.76 2.90
N LEU A 155 -2.36 6.45 1.63
CA LEU A 155 -2.52 5.13 1.04
C LEU A 155 -1.65 5.03 -0.22
N GLY A 156 -1.45 3.83 -0.72
CA GLY A 156 -0.64 3.61 -1.90
C GLY A 156 -0.60 2.15 -2.33
N SER A 157 0.08 1.89 -3.43
CA SER A 157 0.32 0.57 -3.99
C SER A 157 1.69 0.55 -4.67
N ASN A 158 2.39 -0.58 -4.56
CA ASN A 158 3.60 -0.84 -5.32
C ASN A 158 3.32 -1.49 -6.69
N SER A 159 2.05 -1.72 -7.03
CA SER A 159 1.65 -2.11 -8.38
C SER A 159 1.56 -0.91 -9.28
N GLY A 160 2.11 -1.01 -10.47
CA GLY A 160 2.06 0.04 -11.49
C GLY A 160 3.40 0.32 -12.16
N PRO A 161 3.39 1.19 -13.19
CA PRO A 161 4.58 1.50 -13.99
C PRO A 161 5.60 2.43 -13.29
N HIS A 162 5.29 3.02 -12.17
CA HIS A 162 6.11 3.94 -11.38
C HIS A 162 6.71 5.11 -12.20
N ASP A 163 5.93 5.67 -13.10
CA ASP A 163 6.34 6.78 -13.98
C ASP A 163 5.28 7.88 -14.13
N GLY A 164 4.18 7.78 -13.39
CA GLY A 164 3.05 8.70 -13.43
C GLY A 164 2.11 8.49 -14.61
N THR A 165 2.17 7.35 -15.29
CA THR A 165 1.30 7.02 -16.41
C THR A 165 0.14 6.10 -16.05
N SER A 166 0.09 5.56 -14.83
CA SER A 166 -1.07 4.79 -14.37
C SER A 166 -2.36 5.60 -14.47
N ALA A 167 -3.49 4.91 -14.60
CA ALA A 167 -4.79 5.57 -14.79
C ALA A 167 -5.12 6.52 -13.63
N GLU A 168 -4.88 6.10 -12.39
CA GLU A 168 -5.06 6.90 -11.18
C GLU A 168 -4.16 8.14 -11.17
N CYS A 169 -2.89 8.02 -11.52
CA CYS A 169 -1.97 9.17 -11.63
C CYS A 169 -2.45 10.19 -12.66
N GLN A 170 -2.94 9.72 -13.82
CA GLN A 170 -3.49 10.60 -14.84
C GLN A 170 -4.76 11.31 -14.36
N VAL A 171 -5.65 10.61 -13.64
CA VAL A 171 -6.84 11.23 -13.03
C VAL A 171 -6.42 12.29 -12.03
N PHE A 172 -5.51 12.00 -11.11
CA PHE A 172 -5.04 12.96 -10.10
C PHE A 172 -4.40 14.19 -10.74
N ASP A 173 -3.56 14.00 -11.74
CA ASP A 173 -2.92 15.09 -12.48
C ASP A 173 -3.94 15.98 -13.19
N LEU A 174 -4.93 15.38 -13.82
CA LEU A 174 -6.01 16.10 -14.49
C LEU A 174 -6.83 16.94 -13.50
N LEU A 175 -7.20 16.34 -12.36
CA LEU A 175 -7.97 17.01 -11.30
C LEU A 175 -7.19 18.17 -10.68
N ALA A 176 -5.90 17.97 -10.41
CA ALA A 176 -5.03 19.02 -9.89
C ALA A 176 -4.92 20.21 -10.85
N GLN A 177 -4.90 19.95 -12.17
CA GLN A 177 -4.84 20.99 -13.19
C GLN A 177 -6.19 21.67 -13.40
N GLN A 178 -7.28 20.92 -13.44
CA GLN A 178 -8.60 21.43 -13.78
C GLN A 178 -9.26 22.20 -12.62
N TYR A 179 -9.17 21.67 -11.42
CA TYR A 179 -9.83 22.23 -10.22
C TYR A 179 -8.85 22.96 -9.27
N GLY A 180 -7.57 22.88 -9.51
CA GLY A 180 -6.56 23.49 -8.63
C GLY A 180 -6.37 22.77 -7.31
N SER A 181 -7.07 21.66 -7.07
CA SER A 181 -6.96 20.83 -5.87
C SER A 181 -5.51 20.38 -5.64
N LYS A 182 -5.03 20.50 -4.42
CA LYS A 182 -3.71 20.00 -4.04
C LYS A 182 -3.84 18.56 -3.56
N ILE A 183 -3.43 17.61 -4.37
CA ILE A 183 -3.47 16.19 -4.04
C ILE A 183 -2.12 15.80 -3.44
N VAL A 184 -2.14 15.34 -2.20
CA VAL A 184 -0.97 14.94 -1.40
C VAL A 184 -1.02 13.44 -1.17
N VAL A 185 0.02 12.74 -1.59
CA VAL A 185 0.08 11.27 -1.57
C VAL A 185 1.29 10.81 -0.75
N ALA A 186 1.10 9.81 0.09
CA ALA A 186 2.19 9.18 0.83
C ALA A 186 3.15 8.45 -0.13
N SER A 187 4.46 8.54 0.15
CA SER A 187 5.47 7.88 -0.68
C SER A 187 5.45 6.36 -0.60
N GLY A 188 4.89 5.80 0.47
CA GLY A 188 4.91 4.38 0.81
C GLY A 188 5.76 4.08 2.05
N ASN A 189 5.65 2.85 2.54
CA ASN A 189 6.28 2.37 3.78
C ASN A 189 7.31 1.24 3.54
N GLU A 190 7.81 1.11 2.32
CA GLU A 190 8.64 0.00 1.84
C GLU A 190 10.09 0.43 1.56
N GLY A 191 10.53 1.58 2.11
CA GLY A 191 11.85 2.15 1.85
C GLY A 191 13.04 1.31 2.32
N ASP A 192 12.84 0.38 3.22
CA ASP A 192 13.83 -0.59 3.69
C ASP A 192 13.66 -1.99 3.08
N MET A 193 12.71 -2.16 2.16
CA MET A 193 12.44 -3.42 1.46
C MET A 193 13.02 -3.40 0.06
N LYS A 194 13.66 -4.49 -0.35
CA LYS A 194 14.20 -4.66 -1.70
C LYS A 194 13.10 -5.10 -2.67
N LEU A 195 12.19 -4.21 -3.04
CA LEU A 195 11.03 -4.51 -3.88
C LEU A 195 11.20 -4.14 -5.35
N ALA A 196 12.35 -3.63 -5.75
CA ALA A 196 12.57 -3.22 -7.14
C ALA A 196 13.86 -3.81 -7.73
N ILE A 197 13.92 -3.93 -9.05
CA ILE A 197 15.15 -4.14 -9.83
C ILE A 197 15.09 -3.21 -11.05
N HIS A 198 16.21 -2.54 -11.33
CA HIS A 198 16.40 -1.76 -12.55
C HIS A 198 17.59 -2.29 -13.30
N LYS A 199 17.39 -2.78 -14.53
CA LYS A 199 18.48 -3.38 -15.29
C LYS A 199 18.52 -2.93 -16.74
N GLN A 200 19.67 -2.42 -17.16
CA GLN A 200 19.96 -2.17 -18.57
C GLN A 200 20.40 -3.48 -19.24
N ILE A 201 19.74 -3.83 -20.32
CA ILE A 201 20.07 -5.01 -21.11
C ILE A 201 21.15 -4.66 -22.12
N THR A 202 22.22 -5.45 -22.14
CA THR A 202 23.39 -5.27 -23.03
C THR A 202 23.63 -6.52 -23.85
N ALA A 203 24.54 -6.45 -24.83
CA ALA A 203 24.91 -7.62 -25.64
C ALA A 203 25.50 -8.77 -24.79
N ASP A 204 26.23 -8.45 -23.72
CA ASP A 204 26.89 -9.42 -22.84
C ASP A 204 26.00 -9.86 -21.66
N ASP A 205 24.97 -9.06 -21.30
CA ASP A 205 24.03 -9.33 -20.21
C ASP A 205 22.60 -9.11 -20.69
N THR A 206 22.00 -10.16 -21.23
CA THR A 206 20.69 -10.13 -21.89
C THR A 206 19.52 -10.50 -20.98
N GLU A 207 19.77 -10.77 -19.69
CA GLU A 207 18.78 -11.31 -18.76
C GLU A 207 18.68 -10.48 -17.48
N MET A 208 17.47 -10.23 -17.00
CA MET A 208 17.18 -9.87 -15.62
C MET A 208 16.60 -11.09 -14.92
N LYS A 209 17.17 -11.49 -13.77
CA LYS A 209 16.71 -12.66 -13.03
C LYS A 209 16.95 -12.53 -11.54
N SER A 210 15.95 -12.90 -10.74
CA SER A 210 16.06 -12.87 -9.28
C SER A 210 15.11 -13.86 -8.62
N PHE A 211 15.18 -13.98 -7.31
CA PHE A 211 14.25 -14.77 -6.51
C PHE A 211 13.27 -13.88 -5.76
N VAL A 212 12.14 -14.48 -5.37
CA VAL A 212 11.07 -13.81 -4.65
C VAL A 212 11.10 -14.26 -3.20
N THR A 213 11.27 -13.30 -2.29
CA THR A 213 11.20 -13.56 -0.85
C THR A 213 9.75 -13.51 -0.37
N GLY A 214 9.37 -14.42 0.52
CA GLY A 214 8.01 -14.51 1.05
C GLY A 214 7.95 -14.27 2.55
N ALA A 215 6.71 -14.26 3.08
CA ALA A 215 6.46 -14.25 4.50
C ALA A 215 6.89 -15.58 5.14
N ALA A 216 7.69 -15.53 6.19
CA ALA A 216 7.99 -16.70 6.99
C ALA A 216 6.76 -17.07 7.83
N LEU A 217 6.36 -18.33 7.76
CA LEU A 217 5.36 -18.91 8.63
C LEU A 217 6.08 -19.77 9.68
N GLU A 218 5.86 -19.47 10.95
CA GLU A 218 6.43 -20.25 12.04
C GLU A 218 5.67 -21.57 12.18
N ASP A 219 6.40 -22.68 12.08
CA ASP A 219 5.92 -24.00 12.45
C ASP A 219 6.84 -24.60 13.53
N LYS A 220 6.34 -25.64 14.24
CA LYS A 220 7.04 -26.29 15.36
C LYS A 220 8.38 -26.90 14.97
N ASP A 221 8.60 -27.18 13.70
CA ASP A 221 9.76 -27.88 13.16
C ASP A 221 10.63 -27.05 12.19
N GLY A 222 10.32 -25.77 11.99
CA GLY A 222 11.10 -24.87 11.14
C GLY A 222 10.24 -23.82 10.44
N SER A 223 10.90 -22.86 9.78
CA SER A 223 10.22 -21.83 9.00
C SER A 223 9.95 -22.35 7.60
N TYR A 224 8.71 -22.23 7.15
CA TYR A 224 8.34 -22.34 5.75
C TYR A 224 7.74 -21.02 5.26
N TYR A 225 7.73 -20.80 3.97
CA TYR A 225 7.42 -19.49 3.40
C TYR A 225 6.13 -19.54 2.59
N MET A 226 5.30 -18.52 2.77
CA MET A 226 4.19 -18.19 1.91
C MET A 226 4.59 -17.01 1.02
N ARG A 227 4.14 -17.04 -0.25
CA ARG A 227 4.27 -15.93 -1.20
C ARG A 227 2.91 -15.68 -1.82
N TYR A 228 2.43 -14.47 -1.67
CA TYR A 228 1.17 -14.04 -2.27
C TYR A 228 1.32 -12.61 -2.79
N GLY A 229 1.22 -12.46 -4.11
CA GLY A 229 1.38 -11.18 -4.80
C GLY A 229 1.91 -11.34 -6.21
N GLY A 230 2.52 -10.30 -6.75
CA GLY A 230 3.02 -10.27 -8.11
C GLY A 230 4.36 -9.55 -8.28
N ILE A 231 5.00 -9.84 -9.40
CA ILE A 231 6.13 -9.08 -9.92
C ILE A 231 5.67 -8.47 -11.25
N GLU A 232 5.62 -7.16 -11.30
CA GLU A 232 5.32 -6.39 -12.50
C GLU A 232 6.63 -5.93 -13.15
N ILE A 233 6.78 -6.17 -14.45
CA ILE A 233 8.02 -5.90 -15.18
C ILE A 233 7.69 -5.04 -16.38
N TYR A 234 8.26 -3.85 -16.43
CA TYR A 234 8.09 -2.90 -17.52
C TYR A 234 9.37 -2.78 -18.33
N SER A 235 9.26 -2.82 -19.65
CA SER A 235 10.34 -2.44 -20.56
C SER A 235 10.34 -0.90 -20.74
N ASN A 236 11.45 -0.32 -21.16
CA ASN A 236 11.50 1.10 -21.54
C ASN A 236 10.88 1.37 -22.93
N ASP A 237 10.45 0.34 -23.64
CA ASP A 237 9.82 0.41 -24.96
C ASP A 237 8.61 -0.54 -25.07
N ASN A 238 7.95 -0.56 -26.22
CA ASN A 238 6.80 -1.43 -26.48
C ASN A 238 7.17 -2.73 -27.22
N LYS A 239 8.45 -3.07 -27.31
CA LYS A 239 8.87 -4.34 -27.89
C LYS A 239 8.63 -5.47 -26.90
N PRO A 240 8.10 -6.61 -27.36
CA PRO A 240 7.89 -7.76 -26.49
C PRO A 240 9.21 -8.24 -25.90
N PHE A 241 9.14 -8.81 -24.72
CA PHE A 241 10.25 -9.57 -24.13
C PHE A 241 10.58 -10.78 -25.03
N LYS A 242 11.85 -11.16 -25.11
CA LYS A 242 12.22 -12.37 -25.85
C LYS A 242 11.72 -13.63 -25.17
N LYS A 243 11.74 -13.63 -23.83
CA LYS A 243 11.32 -14.77 -23.04
C LYS A 243 11.03 -14.37 -21.60
N LEU A 244 10.03 -15.02 -21.02
CA LEU A 244 9.70 -14.95 -19.59
C LEU A 244 9.80 -16.36 -19.01
N ASP A 245 10.52 -16.52 -17.91
CA ASP A 245 10.70 -17.78 -17.22
C ASP A 245 10.31 -17.66 -15.74
N ILE A 246 9.55 -18.61 -15.22
CA ILE A 246 9.43 -18.89 -13.79
C ILE A 246 10.39 -20.01 -13.46
N ILE A 247 11.20 -19.82 -12.43
CA ILE A 247 12.29 -20.71 -12.07
C ILE A 247 12.03 -21.31 -10.69
N VAL A 248 12.12 -22.61 -10.59
CA VAL A 248 12.20 -23.34 -9.33
C VAL A 248 13.67 -23.66 -9.07
N TYR A 249 14.23 -23.08 -8.05
CA TYR A 249 15.62 -23.25 -7.67
C TYR A 249 15.76 -24.07 -6.40
N ASN A 250 16.69 -25.02 -6.38
CA ASN A 250 17.01 -25.81 -5.20
C ASN A 250 18.24 -25.21 -4.53
N THR A 251 18.05 -24.59 -3.37
CA THR A 251 19.11 -23.90 -2.61
C THR A 251 20.13 -24.89 -2.04
N ALA A 252 19.68 -26.06 -1.56
CA ALA A 252 20.57 -27.08 -1.01
C ALA A 252 21.53 -27.68 -2.06
N ARG A 253 21.11 -27.71 -3.34
CA ARG A 253 21.90 -28.25 -4.46
C ARG A 253 22.49 -27.17 -5.35
N ASN A 254 22.22 -25.91 -5.05
CA ASN A 254 22.70 -24.75 -5.78
C ASN A 254 22.45 -24.85 -7.30
N ARG A 255 21.20 -25.16 -7.72
CA ARG A 255 20.84 -25.35 -9.12
C ARG A 255 19.36 -25.15 -9.41
N VAL A 256 19.09 -24.79 -10.67
CA VAL A 256 17.73 -24.80 -11.21
C VAL A 256 17.20 -26.24 -11.25
N SER A 257 16.04 -26.47 -10.66
CA SER A 257 15.33 -27.76 -10.67
C SER A 257 14.28 -27.82 -11.77
N ARG A 258 13.59 -26.71 -12.04
CA ARG A 258 12.57 -26.60 -13.08
C ARG A 258 12.51 -25.18 -13.62
N THR A 259 12.17 -25.06 -14.90
CA THR A 259 11.84 -23.78 -15.55
C THR A 259 10.52 -23.94 -16.28
N PHE A 260 9.63 -22.99 -16.10
CA PHE A 260 8.40 -22.82 -16.85
C PHE A 260 8.58 -21.58 -17.72
N SER A 261 8.30 -21.69 -19.01
CA SER A 261 8.67 -20.66 -19.98
C SER A 261 7.48 -20.17 -20.80
N LEU A 262 7.43 -18.87 -21.04
CA LEU A 262 6.54 -18.21 -22.00
C LEU A 262 7.39 -17.44 -23.00
N THR A 263 7.17 -17.69 -24.30
CA THR A 263 7.71 -16.84 -25.36
C THR A 263 6.61 -15.86 -25.78
N PRO A 264 6.77 -14.56 -25.55
CA PRO A 264 5.83 -13.55 -25.98
C PRO A 264 5.58 -13.57 -27.49
N THR A 265 4.32 -13.57 -27.90
CA THR A 265 3.85 -13.52 -29.29
C THR A 265 2.54 -12.73 -29.33
N GLU A 266 2.17 -12.21 -30.50
CA GLU A 266 0.87 -11.52 -30.65
C GLU A 266 -0.33 -12.43 -30.33
N THR A 267 -0.17 -13.75 -30.44
CA THR A 267 -1.27 -14.70 -30.16
C THR A 267 -1.50 -14.97 -28.68
N ASN A 268 -0.51 -14.74 -27.82
CA ASN A 268 -0.63 -14.89 -26.37
C ASN A 268 -0.58 -13.57 -25.60
N LYS A 269 -0.57 -12.44 -26.30
CA LYS A 269 -0.67 -11.11 -25.74
C LYS A 269 -2.00 -10.93 -24.98
N GLY A 270 -1.92 -10.43 -23.74
CA GLY A 270 -3.09 -10.29 -22.88
C GLY A 270 -3.63 -11.60 -22.30
N SER A 271 -2.91 -12.72 -22.47
CA SER A 271 -3.30 -14.02 -21.93
C SER A 271 -2.32 -14.49 -20.86
N GLY A 272 -2.86 -15.08 -19.78
CA GLY A 272 -2.06 -15.69 -18.72
C GLY A 272 -1.82 -17.19 -18.97
N THR A 273 -0.67 -17.67 -18.53
CA THR A 273 -0.35 -19.09 -18.45
C THR A 273 -0.05 -19.44 -17.00
N TYR A 274 -0.72 -20.47 -16.46
CA TYR A 274 -0.67 -20.84 -15.05
C TYR A 274 -0.15 -22.24 -14.84
N TYR A 275 0.59 -22.43 -13.74
CA TYR A 275 1.09 -23.72 -13.24
C TYR A 275 0.70 -23.86 -11.78
N CYS A 276 0.12 -24.99 -11.39
CA CYS A 276 -0.45 -25.15 -10.06
C CYS A 276 -0.26 -26.54 -9.46
N SER A 277 -0.43 -26.65 -8.14
CA SER A 277 -0.66 -27.92 -7.46
C SER A 277 -2.06 -28.47 -7.76
N ALA A 278 -2.29 -29.75 -7.48
CA ALA A 278 -3.54 -30.42 -7.82
C ALA A 278 -4.79 -29.76 -7.17
N ALA A 279 -4.65 -29.17 -6.00
CA ALA A 279 -5.74 -28.52 -5.29
C ALA A 279 -6.27 -27.24 -5.99
N TYR A 280 -5.46 -26.61 -6.84
CA TYR A 280 -5.77 -25.32 -7.47
C TYR A 280 -6.15 -25.42 -8.95
N VAL A 281 -6.24 -26.64 -9.49
CA VAL A 281 -6.54 -26.90 -10.90
C VAL A 281 -7.81 -26.19 -11.37
N ASP A 282 -8.88 -26.31 -10.61
CA ASP A 282 -10.18 -25.73 -10.98
C ASP A 282 -10.23 -24.21 -10.72
N TYR A 283 -9.32 -23.69 -9.88
CA TYR A 283 -9.31 -22.29 -9.49
C TYR A 283 -8.67 -21.39 -10.56
N VAL A 284 -7.51 -21.78 -11.09
CA VAL A 284 -6.75 -20.89 -11.99
C VAL A 284 -7.16 -20.99 -13.46
N GLY A 285 -7.83 -22.06 -13.88
CA GLY A 285 -8.22 -22.27 -15.28
C GLY A 285 -7.03 -22.26 -16.25
N GLY A 286 -7.17 -22.80 -17.44
CA GLY A 286 -6.16 -22.74 -18.48
C GLY A 286 -5.28 -24.00 -18.62
N THR A 287 -4.11 -23.87 -19.26
CA THR A 287 -3.18 -25.00 -19.47
C THR A 287 -2.38 -25.26 -18.20
N MET A 288 -2.62 -26.40 -17.55
CA MET A 288 -2.03 -26.73 -16.26
C MET A 288 -0.91 -27.73 -16.37
N ASP A 289 0.20 -27.46 -15.70
CA ASP A 289 1.28 -28.42 -15.49
C ASP A 289 1.30 -28.86 -14.01
N LEU A 290 0.69 -30.00 -13.72
CA LEU A 290 0.62 -30.56 -12.37
C LEU A 290 2.00 -30.91 -11.77
N THR A 291 3.09 -30.77 -12.54
CA THR A 291 4.42 -30.99 -11.99
C THR A 291 4.85 -29.91 -11.02
N PHE A 292 4.20 -28.73 -11.04
CA PHE A 292 4.45 -27.65 -10.09
C PHE A 292 4.20 -28.08 -8.64
N GLY A 293 3.13 -28.83 -8.40
CA GLY A 293 2.77 -29.36 -7.10
C GLY A 293 3.77 -30.31 -6.43
N LYS A 294 4.87 -30.63 -7.13
CA LYS A 294 6.01 -31.34 -6.52
C LYS A 294 6.94 -30.42 -5.73
N TYR A 295 6.82 -29.12 -5.94
CA TYR A 295 7.71 -28.12 -5.36
C TYR A 295 7.01 -27.24 -4.35
N PHE A 296 5.79 -26.79 -4.69
CA PHE A 296 4.98 -25.87 -3.88
C PHE A 296 3.52 -26.28 -3.86
N ASP A 297 2.83 -25.93 -2.80
CA ASP A 297 1.37 -25.86 -2.81
C ASP A 297 0.92 -24.48 -3.29
N GLY A 298 -0.15 -24.43 -4.10
CA GLY A 298 -0.62 -23.19 -4.71
C GLY A 298 -0.38 -23.13 -6.22
N TRP A 299 -0.09 -21.92 -6.71
CA TRP A 299 0.05 -21.66 -8.14
C TRP A 299 1.00 -20.49 -8.45
N VAL A 300 1.50 -20.47 -9.67
CA VAL A 300 2.18 -19.33 -10.29
C VAL A 300 1.66 -19.15 -11.70
N GLY A 301 1.60 -17.89 -12.14
CA GLY A 301 1.21 -17.56 -13.50
C GLY A 301 2.07 -16.44 -14.07
N PHE A 302 2.11 -16.33 -15.38
CA PHE A 302 2.69 -15.18 -16.04
C PHE A 302 2.00 -14.87 -17.37
N GLY A 303 1.99 -13.62 -17.71
CA GLY A 303 1.48 -13.10 -18.96
C GLY A 303 2.23 -11.85 -19.38
N TRP A 304 1.96 -11.40 -20.59
CA TRP A 304 2.51 -10.16 -21.11
C TRP A 304 1.50 -9.38 -21.92
N SER A 305 1.69 -8.08 -21.98
CA SER A 305 0.89 -7.15 -22.79
C SER A 305 1.70 -5.89 -23.11
N ILE A 306 1.07 -4.94 -23.77
CA ILE A 306 1.52 -3.54 -23.82
C ILE A 306 0.59 -2.78 -22.86
N ASP A 307 1.17 -2.06 -21.92
CA ASP A 307 0.42 -1.14 -21.08
C ASP A 307 -0.03 0.04 -21.94
N GLU A 308 -1.34 0.26 -21.99
CA GLU A 308 -1.94 1.26 -22.90
C GLU A 308 -1.61 2.69 -22.48
N ASN A 309 -1.38 2.93 -21.20
CA ASN A 309 -1.13 4.26 -20.66
C ASN A 309 0.32 4.70 -20.86
N SER A 310 1.26 3.83 -20.55
CA SER A 310 2.71 4.10 -20.71
C SER A 310 3.24 3.77 -22.09
N ASN A 311 2.50 2.98 -22.90
CA ASN A 311 2.97 2.36 -24.15
C ASN A 311 4.27 1.56 -23.97
N ARG A 312 4.43 0.90 -22.83
CA ARG A 312 5.57 0.04 -22.47
C ARG A 312 5.17 -1.43 -22.55
N ALA A 313 6.08 -2.29 -23.00
CA ALA A 313 5.86 -3.72 -22.82
C ALA A 313 5.85 -4.05 -21.33
N TYR A 314 4.86 -4.82 -20.94
CA TYR A 314 4.54 -5.15 -19.57
C TYR A 314 4.41 -6.66 -19.40
N ALA A 315 4.96 -7.20 -18.33
CA ALA A 315 4.77 -8.60 -17.93
C ALA A 315 4.36 -8.64 -16.46
N LEU A 316 3.40 -9.51 -16.15
CA LEU A 316 3.00 -9.84 -14.80
C LEU A 316 3.40 -11.27 -14.49
N ILE A 317 4.08 -11.48 -13.37
CA ILE A 317 4.29 -12.79 -12.74
C ILE A 317 3.45 -12.79 -11.47
N ASP A 318 2.45 -13.66 -11.43
CA ASP A 318 1.47 -13.75 -10.35
C ASP A 318 1.76 -15.00 -9.50
N ILE A 319 1.81 -14.87 -8.19
CA ILE A 319 2.33 -15.88 -7.26
C ILE A 319 1.38 -16.06 -6.09
N ALA A 320 0.93 -17.28 -5.88
CA ALA A 320 0.23 -17.71 -4.68
C ALA A 320 0.73 -19.09 -4.27
N THR A 321 1.79 -19.15 -3.47
CA THR A 321 2.48 -20.40 -3.14
C THR A 321 2.79 -20.51 -1.67
N MET A 322 2.81 -21.77 -1.21
CA MET A 322 3.29 -22.17 0.10
C MET A 322 4.34 -23.27 -0.06
N ASP A 323 5.39 -23.22 0.72
CA ASP A 323 6.40 -24.27 0.75
C ASP A 323 5.77 -25.58 1.23
N ILE A 324 6.18 -26.72 0.65
CA ILE A 324 5.74 -28.04 1.08
C ILE A 324 6.66 -28.48 2.24
N GLU A 325 6.09 -28.72 3.40
CA GLU A 325 6.80 -29.08 4.64
C GLU A 325 7.77 -30.23 4.47
N SER A 326 7.38 -31.30 3.76
CA SER A 326 8.24 -32.46 3.49
C SER A 326 9.49 -32.16 2.65
N ASN A 327 9.54 -31.00 2.00
CA ASN A 327 10.65 -30.56 1.16
C ASN A 327 11.62 -29.62 1.89
N ASN A 328 11.27 -29.14 3.10
CA ASN A 328 12.05 -28.12 3.80
C ASN A 328 13.36 -28.64 4.39
N VAL A 329 13.47 -29.90 4.77
CA VAL A 329 14.64 -30.41 5.50
C VAL A 329 15.83 -30.74 4.57
N ASP A 330 15.56 -31.26 3.37
CA ASP A 330 16.61 -31.74 2.46
C ASP A 330 16.60 -31.07 1.08
N ASN A 331 15.54 -30.38 0.71
CA ASN A 331 15.36 -29.78 -0.62
C ASN A 331 14.58 -28.47 -0.53
N GLN A 332 15.22 -27.44 -0.02
CA GLN A 332 14.62 -26.10 -0.03
C GLN A 332 14.49 -25.60 -1.48
N TYR A 333 13.26 -25.34 -1.89
CA TYR A 333 12.96 -24.73 -3.17
C TYR A 333 12.54 -23.29 -2.99
N ILE A 334 13.06 -22.41 -3.85
CA ILE A 334 12.62 -21.02 -3.94
C ILE A 334 12.13 -20.72 -5.35
N ILE A 335 11.19 -19.80 -5.45
CA ILE A 335 10.68 -19.28 -6.72
C ILE A 335 11.53 -18.11 -7.15
N GLY A 336 11.94 -18.12 -8.41
CA GLY A 336 12.56 -17.01 -9.09
C GLY A 336 11.90 -16.73 -10.43
N PHE A 337 12.29 -15.65 -11.01
CA PHE A 337 11.89 -15.23 -12.35
C PHE A 337 13.11 -14.86 -13.19
N LYS A 338 12.92 -14.92 -14.51
CA LYS A 338 13.90 -14.46 -15.47
C LYS A 338 13.22 -13.86 -16.68
N VAL A 339 13.70 -12.70 -17.09
CA VAL A 339 13.24 -11.98 -18.28
C VAL A 339 14.43 -11.82 -19.22
N THR A 340 14.27 -12.26 -20.45
CA THR A 340 15.29 -12.10 -21.51
C THR A 340 14.86 -10.97 -22.44
N GLY A 341 15.77 -10.07 -22.76
CA GLY A 341 15.54 -8.91 -23.61
C GLY A 341 16.49 -8.79 -24.79
N GLU A 342 16.34 -7.69 -25.50
CA GLU A 342 17.25 -7.24 -26.56
C GLU A 342 18.20 -6.16 -26.04
N GLU A 343 19.39 -6.11 -26.62
CA GLU A 343 20.32 -5.02 -26.34
C GLU A 343 19.65 -3.65 -26.52
N GLY A 344 19.83 -2.78 -25.54
CA GLY A 344 19.25 -1.44 -25.49
C GLY A 344 17.93 -1.35 -24.71
N GLN A 345 17.26 -2.47 -24.42
CA GLN A 345 16.11 -2.46 -23.49
C GLN A 345 16.60 -2.22 -22.07
N ARG A 346 15.75 -1.55 -21.29
CA ARG A 346 15.86 -1.45 -19.84
C ARG A 346 14.62 -2.05 -19.22
N PHE A 347 14.80 -2.88 -18.23
CA PHE A 347 13.70 -3.45 -17.46
C PHE A 347 13.65 -2.86 -16.06
N ASP A 348 12.45 -2.49 -15.65
CA ASP A 348 12.11 -2.09 -14.29
C ASP A 348 11.12 -3.12 -13.75
N ALA A 349 11.49 -3.83 -12.69
CA ALA A 349 10.64 -4.81 -12.03
C ALA A 349 10.25 -4.30 -10.64
N TYR A 350 8.98 -4.48 -10.28
CA TYR A 350 8.41 -4.08 -8.99
C TYR A 350 7.64 -5.24 -8.39
N ALA A 351 7.89 -5.51 -7.12
CA ALA A 351 7.21 -6.54 -6.35
C ALA A 351 6.10 -5.90 -5.50
N SER A 352 4.95 -6.55 -5.46
CA SER A 352 3.81 -6.12 -4.64
C SER A 352 3.04 -7.31 -4.12
N GLY A 353 2.30 -7.13 -3.02
CA GLY A 353 1.39 -8.13 -2.47
C GLY A 353 1.59 -8.37 -0.97
N ASP A 354 0.61 -9.02 -0.36
CA ASP A 354 0.51 -9.17 1.10
C ASP A 354 1.59 -10.09 1.71
N ALA A 355 2.19 -10.97 0.91
CA ALA A 355 3.21 -11.90 1.37
C ALA A 355 4.41 -11.99 0.42
N ILE A 356 4.75 -10.88 -0.25
CA ILE A 356 6.01 -10.70 -0.96
C ILE A 356 6.80 -9.60 -0.24
N TYR A 357 7.94 -9.96 0.35
CA TYR A 357 8.75 -9.07 1.19
C TYR A 357 10.03 -8.63 0.52
N GLY A 358 10.28 -9.08 -0.71
CA GLY A 358 11.44 -8.62 -1.44
C GLY A 358 11.77 -9.45 -2.68
N ILE A 359 12.77 -8.94 -3.36
CA ILE A 359 13.48 -9.58 -4.46
C ILE A 359 14.93 -9.71 -4.03
N ASP A 360 15.52 -10.90 -4.10
CA ASP A 360 16.87 -11.14 -3.58
C ASP A 360 17.63 -12.16 -4.46
N SER A 361 18.92 -11.96 -4.59
CA SER A 361 19.80 -12.91 -5.28
C SER A 361 20.16 -14.13 -4.42
N TYR A 362 19.91 -14.08 -3.11
CA TYR A 362 20.41 -15.04 -2.12
C TYR A 362 21.91 -15.35 -2.26
N ASN A 363 22.69 -14.36 -2.70
CA ASN A 363 24.12 -14.48 -3.01
C ASN A 363 24.44 -15.56 -4.07
N VAL A 364 23.50 -15.93 -4.92
CA VAL A 364 23.72 -16.84 -6.02
C VAL A 364 24.40 -16.10 -7.16
N GLU A 365 25.58 -16.54 -7.56
CA GLU A 365 26.37 -15.91 -8.62
C GLU A 365 25.58 -15.75 -9.92
N GLY A 366 25.62 -14.54 -10.49
CA GLY A 366 24.95 -14.21 -11.75
C GLY A 366 23.44 -13.96 -11.61
N TRP A 367 22.90 -13.84 -10.40
CA TRP A 367 21.53 -13.40 -10.14
C TRP A 367 21.52 -11.95 -9.65
N ASP A 368 20.51 -11.22 -10.05
CA ASP A 368 20.37 -9.81 -9.73
C ASP A 368 19.80 -9.65 -8.32
N ASP A 369 20.34 -8.70 -7.57
CA ASP A 369 19.85 -8.35 -6.25
C ASP A 369 18.78 -7.26 -6.36
N GLY A 370 17.78 -7.32 -5.49
CA GLY A 370 16.79 -6.27 -5.38
C GLY A 370 17.36 -4.98 -4.77
N THR A 371 16.65 -3.88 -4.97
CA THR A 371 16.98 -2.57 -4.44
C THR A 371 15.79 -1.93 -3.75
N CYS A 372 16.07 -1.09 -2.74
CA CYS A 372 15.07 -0.22 -2.11
C CYS A 372 14.80 1.05 -2.96
N ASN A 373 15.65 1.36 -3.93
CA ASN A 373 15.42 2.47 -4.85
C ASN A 373 14.34 2.08 -5.87
N GLY A 374 13.22 2.81 -5.89
CA GLY A 374 12.07 2.52 -6.73
C GLY A 374 10.86 1.95 -5.97
N THR A 375 10.91 1.93 -4.63
CA THR A 375 9.78 1.48 -3.78
C THR A 375 8.69 2.53 -3.60
N ILE A 376 8.78 3.66 -4.28
CA ILE A 376 7.72 4.70 -4.27
C ILE A 376 6.39 4.07 -4.66
N SER A 377 5.35 4.36 -3.89
CA SER A 377 3.98 4.03 -4.28
C SER A 377 3.66 4.59 -5.67
N ASP A 378 3.11 3.78 -6.56
CA ASP A 378 2.79 4.21 -7.92
C ASP A 378 1.86 5.43 -7.93
N MET A 379 0.83 5.45 -7.08
CA MET A 379 -0.11 6.58 -6.95
C MET A 379 0.57 7.91 -6.60
N ALA A 380 1.76 7.87 -6.00
CA ALA A 380 2.54 9.06 -5.64
C ALA A 380 3.42 9.58 -6.79
N THR A 381 3.45 8.89 -7.93
CA THR A 381 4.33 9.22 -9.06
C THR A 381 3.73 10.23 -10.04
N GLY A 382 2.51 10.71 -9.81
CA GLY A 382 1.87 11.75 -10.62
C GLY A 382 2.76 13.00 -10.77
N LYS A 383 2.52 13.77 -11.83
CA LYS A 383 3.33 14.97 -12.17
C LYS A 383 2.83 16.23 -11.47
N HIS A 384 1.58 16.23 -11.04
CA HIS A 384 0.91 17.36 -10.39
C HIS A 384 0.45 17.05 -8.97
N THR A 385 0.81 15.86 -8.46
CA THR A 385 0.63 15.46 -7.06
C THR A 385 1.86 15.80 -6.23
N LEU A 386 1.69 15.94 -4.91
CA LEU A 386 2.79 16.12 -3.97
C LEU A 386 3.07 14.79 -3.26
N CYS A 387 4.17 14.14 -3.60
CA CYS A 387 4.64 12.95 -2.91
C CYS A 387 5.35 13.33 -1.61
N VAL A 388 4.92 12.77 -0.48
CA VAL A 388 5.43 13.08 0.86
C VAL A 388 5.96 11.81 1.52
N GLY A 389 7.23 11.83 1.93
CA GLY A 389 7.85 10.80 2.74
C GLY A 389 7.85 11.13 4.23
N SER A 390 8.38 10.23 5.04
CA SER A 390 8.44 10.35 6.50
C SER A 390 9.83 10.71 6.99
N TYR A 391 9.90 11.60 7.98
CA TYR A 391 11.05 11.70 8.88
C TYR A 391 10.60 11.48 10.33
N THR A 392 11.53 11.07 11.18
CA THR A 392 11.28 10.76 12.58
C THR A 392 11.46 12.01 13.43
N GLU A 393 10.38 12.60 13.92
CA GLU A 393 10.44 13.74 14.86
C GLU A 393 10.58 13.26 16.30
N VAL A 394 9.89 12.17 16.64
CA VAL A 394 9.98 11.52 17.94
C VAL A 394 10.28 10.04 17.74
N ASN A 395 11.03 9.44 18.68
CA ASN A 395 11.38 8.02 18.64
C ASN A 395 10.74 7.21 19.78
N GLY A 396 9.72 7.78 20.39
CA GLY A 396 8.93 7.17 21.44
C GLY A 396 7.95 8.19 22.06
N TRP A 397 7.12 7.72 22.96
CA TRP A 397 6.16 8.58 23.70
C TRP A 397 6.01 8.10 25.12
N SER A 398 5.48 8.99 25.99
CA SER A 398 5.10 8.63 27.35
C SER A 398 3.57 8.65 27.48
N GLN A 399 3.03 7.58 28.00
CA GLN A 399 1.61 7.46 28.30
C GLN A 399 1.23 8.28 29.53
N LEU A 400 -0.05 8.55 29.73
CA LEU A 400 -0.53 9.33 30.89
C LEU A 400 -0.32 8.63 32.23
N ASP A 401 -0.17 7.30 32.24
CA ASP A 401 0.16 6.51 33.42
C ASP A 401 1.65 6.57 33.78
N GLY A 402 2.46 7.26 32.96
CA GLY A 402 3.91 7.40 33.14
C GLY A 402 4.76 6.32 32.46
N TYR A 403 4.14 5.33 31.82
CA TYR A 403 4.88 4.36 30.99
C TYR A 403 5.45 5.06 29.76
N SER A 404 6.72 4.78 29.43
CA SER A 404 7.38 5.32 28.25
C SER A 404 7.67 4.20 27.26
N TYR A 405 7.23 4.38 26.02
CA TYR A 405 7.45 3.44 24.94
C TYR A 405 8.49 3.99 23.96
N SER A 406 9.46 3.15 23.59
CA SER A 406 10.35 3.38 22.47
C SER A 406 10.76 2.05 21.87
N GLN A 407 10.74 1.92 20.54
CA GLN A 407 11.27 0.73 19.88
C GLN A 407 12.80 0.78 19.86
N LEU A 408 13.43 -0.22 20.45
CA LEU A 408 14.88 -0.36 20.48
C LEU A 408 15.30 -1.63 19.73
N GLN A 409 16.44 -1.56 19.08
CA GLN A 409 17.13 -2.72 18.52
C GLN A 409 17.72 -3.57 19.67
N GLU A 410 18.22 -4.77 19.38
CA GLU A 410 18.84 -5.64 20.37
C GLU A 410 20.04 -5.00 21.09
N ASP A 411 20.74 -4.08 20.44
CA ASP A 411 21.87 -3.34 21.00
C ASP A 411 21.47 -2.10 21.82
N GLY A 412 20.15 -1.85 21.97
CA GLY A 412 19.60 -0.72 22.72
C GLY A 412 19.56 0.60 21.94
N THR A 413 19.90 0.62 20.66
CA THR A 413 19.73 1.81 19.81
C THR A 413 18.26 1.93 19.33
N PRO A 414 17.74 3.17 19.14
CA PRO A 414 16.39 3.34 18.59
C PRO A 414 16.27 2.74 17.18
N VAL A 415 15.16 2.04 16.93
CA VAL A 415 14.83 1.53 15.57
C VAL A 415 14.70 2.69 14.58
N LEU A 416 14.09 3.79 15.04
CA LEU A 416 13.99 5.02 14.27
C LEU A 416 14.70 6.16 14.99
N GLU A 417 15.64 6.82 14.32
CA GLU A 417 16.43 7.89 14.90
C GLU A 417 15.75 9.26 14.72
N LYS A 418 15.61 10.00 15.80
CA LYS A 418 15.07 11.38 15.76
C LYS A 418 15.88 12.29 14.82
N GLY A 419 15.18 13.05 13.97
CA GLY A 419 15.75 13.98 13.00
C GLY A 419 16.31 13.31 11.75
N LYS A 420 16.09 12.00 11.57
CA LYS A 420 16.48 11.26 10.37
C LYS A 420 15.26 10.94 9.50
N VAL A 421 15.49 10.66 8.24
CA VAL A 421 14.51 10.03 7.37
C VAL A 421 14.11 8.70 8.00
N SER A 422 12.82 8.42 8.09
CA SER A 422 12.35 7.14 8.61
C SER A 422 12.77 6.02 7.66
N SER A 423 13.30 4.91 8.18
CA SER A 423 13.86 3.81 7.36
C SER A 423 12.86 3.24 6.37
N PHE A 424 11.59 3.20 6.78
CA PHE A 424 10.48 2.71 5.95
C PHE A 424 10.05 3.67 4.83
N THR A 425 10.53 4.94 4.82
CA THR A 425 10.13 5.92 3.79
C THR A 425 10.50 5.42 2.41
N SER A 426 9.52 5.11 1.59
CA SER A 426 9.74 4.74 0.20
C SER A 426 10.36 5.89 -0.59
N PHE A 427 11.28 5.57 -1.49
CA PHE A 427 12.01 6.54 -2.31
C PHE A 427 12.40 5.93 -3.65
N GLY A 428 12.71 6.78 -4.62
CA GLY A 428 13.24 6.29 -5.88
C GLY A 428 13.48 7.36 -6.93
N THR A 429 14.26 6.96 -7.93
CA THR A 429 14.38 7.66 -9.21
C THR A 429 13.48 6.97 -10.21
N LEU A 430 12.47 7.68 -10.69
CA LEU A 430 11.49 7.17 -11.63
C LEU A 430 12.09 6.96 -13.02
N ALA A 431 11.39 6.22 -13.88
CA ALA A 431 11.80 5.98 -15.25
C ALA A 431 11.97 7.26 -16.08
N ASP A 432 11.26 8.33 -15.74
CA ASP A 432 11.35 9.66 -16.35
C ASP A 432 12.45 10.56 -15.74
N GLY A 433 13.19 10.06 -14.75
CA GLY A 433 14.30 10.75 -14.09
C GLY A 433 13.92 11.63 -12.90
N ARG A 434 12.65 11.71 -12.52
CA ARG A 434 12.23 12.40 -11.29
C ARG A 434 12.67 11.63 -10.05
N ASN A 435 13.08 12.37 -9.01
CA ASN A 435 13.41 11.80 -7.71
C ASN A 435 12.26 12.09 -6.73
N LEU A 436 11.78 11.06 -6.04
CA LEU A 436 10.72 11.15 -5.05
C LEU A 436 11.20 10.55 -3.71
N PRO A 437 10.65 11.00 -2.57
CA PRO A 437 9.56 11.97 -2.39
C PRO A 437 10.01 13.43 -2.63
N HIS A 438 9.04 14.33 -2.86
CA HIS A 438 9.31 15.76 -3.03
C HIS A 438 9.73 16.45 -1.72
N VAL A 439 9.08 16.07 -0.63
CA VAL A 439 9.29 16.60 0.73
C VAL A 439 9.09 15.51 1.76
N LEU A 440 9.53 15.77 2.99
CA LEU A 440 9.31 14.89 4.13
C LEU A 440 8.43 15.61 5.18
N GLY A 441 7.53 14.85 5.80
CA GLY A 441 6.75 15.24 6.96
C GLY A 441 7.08 14.38 8.18
N PRO A 442 6.75 14.81 9.42
CA PRO A 442 6.85 13.95 10.60
C PRO A 442 5.81 12.83 10.47
N GLY A 443 6.25 11.60 10.25
CA GLY A 443 5.37 10.46 9.95
C GLY A 443 5.62 9.21 10.80
N ALA A 444 6.55 9.27 11.75
CA ALA A 444 6.86 8.15 12.64
C ALA A 444 6.38 8.45 14.06
N TYR A 445 5.74 7.46 14.71
CA TYR A 445 5.21 7.54 16.09
C TYR A 445 4.27 8.74 16.33
N VAL A 446 3.40 8.99 15.37
CA VAL A 446 2.44 10.10 15.47
C VAL A 446 1.22 9.67 16.29
N ILE A 447 0.90 10.44 17.32
CA ILE A 447 -0.28 10.23 18.17
C ILE A 447 -1.46 10.99 17.57
N SER A 448 -2.61 10.33 17.41
CA SER A 448 -3.82 10.94 16.86
C SER A 448 -5.10 10.23 17.33
N SER A 449 -6.22 10.54 16.68
CA SER A 449 -7.55 10.02 16.98
C SER A 449 -7.68 8.53 16.65
N MET A 450 -8.52 7.83 17.42
CA MET A 450 -8.82 6.40 17.22
C MET A 450 -10.31 6.20 16.94
N ASN A 451 -10.65 5.31 16.02
CA ASN A 451 -12.04 4.93 15.74
C ASN A 451 -12.59 4.07 16.90
N ARG A 452 -13.54 4.58 17.65
CA ARG A 452 -14.18 3.88 18.79
C ARG A 452 -14.86 2.59 18.35
N HIS A 453 -15.51 2.60 17.21
CA HIS A 453 -16.25 1.44 16.70
C HIS A 453 -15.34 0.29 16.25
N TYR A 454 -14.12 0.62 15.83
CA TYR A 454 -13.07 -0.39 15.62
C TYR A 454 -12.70 -1.07 16.97
N LEU A 455 -12.48 -0.29 18.02
CA LEU A 455 -12.11 -0.83 19.33
C LEU A 455 -13.23 -1.68 19.93
N GLU A 456 -14.49 -1.23 19.83
CA GLU A 456 -15.66 -2.01 20.24
C GLU A 456 -15.74 -3.36 19.49
N ALA A 457 -15.56 -3.33 18.17
CA ALA A 457 -15.59 -4.54 17.33
C ALA A 457 -14.42 -5.49 17.60
N ALA A 458 -13.26 -4.97 17.98
CA ALA A 458 -12.09 -5.74 18.39
C ALA A 458 -12.16 -6.29 19.83
N GLY A 459 -13.28 -6.00 20.56
CA GLY A 459 -13.52 -6.51 21.91
C GLY A 459 -12.95 -5.66 23.03
N TYR A 460 -12.51 -4.45 22.74
CA TYR A 460 -12.09 -3.47 23.75
C TYR A 460 -13.33 -2.75 24.29
N THR A 461 -13.84 -3.20 25.46
CA THR A 461 -15.17 -2.85 25.96
C THR A 461 -15.26 -1.56 26.78
N ASP A 462 -14.15 -0.91 27.12
CA ASP A 462 -14.11 0.31 27.92
C ASP A 462 -13.85 1.56 27.06
N SER A 463 -14.49 1.60 25.91
CA SER A 463 -14.25 2.58 24.83
C SER A 463 -14.96 3.94 25.00
N GLU A 464 -15.49 4.26 26.18
CA GLU A 464 -16.13 5.56 26.37
C GLU A 464 -15.14 6.70 26.29
N ASP A 465 -14.64 7.19 25.33
CA ASP A 465 -13.77 8.38 25.22
C ASP A 465 -12.28 8.18 24.92
N ILE A 466 -11.97 7.44 23.87
CA ILE A 466 -10.58 7.39 23.41
C ILE A 466 -10.25 8.63 22.58
N LEU A 467 -9.36 9.45 23.11
CA LEU A 467 -8.64 10.51 22.43
C LEU A 467 -7.15 10.19 22.54
N THR A 468 -6.57 9.57 21.56
CA THR A 468 -5.10 9.48 21.45
C THR A 468 -4.67 9.68 20.03
#